data_1d17b018b2099afcc5e675d4a69fe3a2
#
_entry.id   1d17b018b2099afcc5e675d4a69fe3a2
#
_cell.length_a   1.000
_cell.length_b   1.000
_cell.length_c   1.000
_cell.angle_alpha   90.00
_cell.angle_beta   90.00
_cell.angle_gamma   90.00
#
_symmetry.space_group_name_H-M   'P 1'
#
loop_
_entity.id
_entity.type
_entity.pdbx_description
1 polymer ?
#
loop_
_entity_poly.entity_id
_entity_poly.type
_entity_poly.pdbx_seq_one_letter_code
_entity_poly.pdbx_strand_id
1 'polypeptide(L)'
;GRAGTGKSTLLNYFRHSTEKKVAVLAPTGVAALNVKGQTIHSFFRFKPSITLERVKKVRFSDDEKNIYKKLDAIVIDEISMVRADLLDCVDKFLRLNGPRRNSPFGGIQMIFFGDLYQLPPIVTGTEKAVLESLYETPYFYSAEVFDSFEMDFIELEKVYRQHDEEFLNLLNSIRNNSIAGDGLELLNQRYMPQFDPPPNEFYVYLTTTNEVAGRINGQRLAELKGRPYSFTASIEGEFSDRYLPTAIDLHLKVGAQIMMVNNDADGRWVNGSIGKITGISQDGDGEDVIIAELDQGTDVEITPYTWEIFRFFVDGAQLQSEVVGRFKQYPLMLAWAVTIHKSQGKTFDKVIIDIGRGTFSYGQVYVALSRCTTLEGIVLKKPILKQHIWTDYKVVDFLTKYQYRKAEQAYPADDKVEVIKKAIENEAALRIVYLKPSDEKSRRVIRPETVGEMEYRGKKYLGVRAFCMKRNEERTFRVDRILEIEEV
;
A
#
# COMPACT_ATOMS: atom_id res chain seq x y z
N GLY A 1 -5.27 4.45 4.01
CA GLY A 1 -5.26 3.76 5.33
C GLY A 1 -3.98 3.00 5.56
N ARG A 2 -3.64 2.70 6.82
CA ARG A 2 -2.42 2.01 7.26
C ARG A 2 -2.32 0.58 6.70
N ALA A 3 -1.16 -0.06 6.83
CA ALA A 3 -1.02 -1.48 6.53
C ALA A 3 -1.99 -2.31 7.41
N GLY A 4 -2.61 -3.34 6.83
CA GLY A 4 -3.53 -4.22 7.57
C GLY A 4 -4.90 -3.64 7.93
N THR A 5 -5.33 -2.50 7.35
CA THR A 5 -6.63 -1.88 7.65
C THR A 5 -7.78 -2.34 6.74
N GLY A 6 -7.60 -3.40 5.94
CA GLY A 6 -8.66 -3.97 5.11
C GLY A 6 -8.94 -3.22 3.80
N LYS A 7 -7.99 -2.43 3.26
CA LYS A 7 -8.15 -1.70 1.99
C LYS A 7 -8.61 -2.60 0.84
N SER A 8 -7.93 -3.72 0.62
CA SER A 8 -8.27 -4.67 -0.46
C SER A 8 -9.61 -5.33 -0.25
N THR A 9 -9.99 -5.60 1.01
CA THR A 9 -11.31 -6.14 1.37
C THR A 9 -12.41 -5.13 1.04
N LEU A 10 -12.20 -3.85 1.39
CA LEU A 10 -13.13 -2.77 1.08
C LEU A 10 -13.27 -2.56 -0.44
N LEU A 11 -12.16 -2.61 -1.19
CA LEU A 11 -12.20 -2.51 -2.64
C LEU A 11 -13.00 -3.66 -3.26
N ASN A 12 -12.77 -4.89 -2.81
CA ASN A 12 -13.51 -6.06 -3.28
C ASN A 12 -15.00 -5.95 -2.93
N TYR A 13 -15.34 -5.53 -1.72
CA TYR A 13 -16.71 -5.29 -1.31
C TYR A 13 -17.38 -4.24 -2.20
N PHE A 14 -16.74 -3.08 -2.39
CA PHE A 14 -17.25 -2.02 -3.26
C PHE A 14 -17.53 -2.54 -4.67
N ARG A 15 -16.57 -3.29 -5.24
CA ARG A 15 -16.71 -3.84 -6.60
C ARG A 15 -17.94 -4.75 -6.77
N HIS A 16 -18.25 -5.56 -5.74
CA HIS A 16 -19.37 -6.50 -5.81
C HIS A 16 -20.73 -5.88 -5.44
N SER A 17 -20.71 -4.78 -4.67
CA SER A 17 -21.93 -4.14 -4.16
C SER A 17 -22.37 -2.93 -4.98
N THR A 18 -21.52 -2.39 -5.85
CA THR A 18 -21.87 -1.20 -6.65
C THR A 18 -22.57 -1.57 -7.94
N GLU A 19 -23.61 -0.80 -8.28
CA GLU A 19 -24.29 -0.86 -9.59
C GLU A 19 -23.61 0.03 -10.65
N LYS A 20 -22.59 0.81 -10.24
CA LYS A 20 -21.86 1.71 -11.13
C LYS A 20 -20.98 0.92 -12.10
N LYS A 21 -20.77 1.47 -13.29
CA LYS A 21 -19.81 0.97 -14.29
C LYS A 21 -18.40 1.41 -13.89
N VAL A 22 -17.66 0.50 -13.26
CA VAL A 22 -16.37 0.77 -12.63
C VAL A 22 -15.23 0.07 -13.36
N ALA A 23 -14.16 0.80 -13.67
CA ALA A 23 -12.87 0.22 -14.04
C ALA A 23 -11.96 0.22 -12.81
N VAL A 24 -11.32 -0.93 -12.51
CA VAL A 24 -10.34 -1.07 -11.44
C VAL A 24 -8.95 -1.13 -12.04
N LEU A 25 -8.07 -0.25 -11.61
CA LEU A 25 -6.73 -0.07 -12.16
C LEU A 25 -5.67 -0.16 -11.05
N ALA A 26 -4.42 -0.44 -11.45
CA ALA A 26 -3.27 -0.40 -10.55
C ALA A 26 -2.00 0.06 -11.29
N PRO A 27 -0.96 0.54 -10.58
CA PRO A 27 0.30 0.98 -11.21
C PRO A 27 1.14 -0.16 -11.77
N THR A 28 1.06 -1.36 -11.19
CA THR A 28 1.87 -2.53 -11.59
C THR A 28 1.01 -3.70 -12.04
N GLY A 29 1.61 -4.60 -12.84
CA GLY A 29 0.91 -5.79 -13.33
C GLY A 29 0.44 -6.72 -12.21
N VAL A 30 1.31 -6.99 -11.23
CA VAL A 30 0.97 -7.85 -10.09
C VAL A 30 -0.15 -7.25 -9.26
N ALA A 31 -0.13 -5.93 -8.99
CA ALA A 31 -1.21 -5.27 -8.27
C ALA A 31 -2.53 -5.32 -9.08
N ALA A 32 -2.46 -5.13 -10.40
CA ALA A 32 -3.63 -5.22 -11.27
C ALA A 32 -4.25 -6.63 -11.26
N LEU A 33 -3.44 -7.68 -11.30
CA LEU A 33 -3.91 -9.07 -11.21
C LEU A 33 -4.59 -9.35 -9.85
N ASN A 34 -4.01 -8.86 -8.75
CA ASN A 34 -4.56 -9.04 -7.40
C ASN A 34 -5.98 -8.46 -7.26
N VAL A 35 -6.26 -7.35 -7.93
CA VAL A 35 -7.58 -6.71 -7.92
C VAL A 35 -8.45 -7.11 -9.11
N LYS A 36 -8.01 -8.09 -9.92
CA LYS A 36 -8.68 -8.50 -11.17
C LYS A 36 -9.02 -7.28 -12.06
N GLY A 37 -8.06 -6.38 -12.19
CA GLY A 37 -8.16 -5.13 -12.93
C GLY A 37 -7.13 -5.04 -14.05
N GLN A 38 -6.84 -3.82 -14.48
CA GLN A 38 -5.83 -3.51 -15.49
C GLN A 38 -4.76 -2.57 -14.94
N THR A 39 -3.58 -2.53 -15.59
CA THR A 39 -2.66 -1.43 -15.28
C THR A 39 -3.15 -0.12 -15.89
N ILE A 40 -2.80 1.00 -15.24
CA ILE A 40 -3.09 2.34 -15.75
C ILE A 40 -2.61 2.48 -17.20
N HIS A 41 -1.37 2.05 -17.48
CA HIS A 41 -0.79 2.12 -18.83
C HIS A 41 -1.58 1.31 -19.86
N SER A 42 -1.99 0.09 -19.53
CA SER A 42 -2.77 -0.76 -20.44
C SER A 42 -4.15 -0.16 -20.70
N PHE A 43 -4.85 0.26 -19.65
CA PHE A 43 -6.20 0.79 -19.76
C PHE A 43 -6.28 2.04 -20.63
N PHE A 44 -5.36 2.98 -20.44
CA PHE A 44 -5.29 4.23 -21.22
C PHE A 44 -4.46 4.09 -22.50
N ARG A 45 -3.92 2.90 -22.80
CA ARG A 45 -3.02 2.63 -23.95
C ARG A 45 -1.78 3.53 -23.93
N PHE A 46 -1.27 3.80 -22.74
CA PHE A 46 -0.07 4.60 -22.56
C PHE A 46 1.18 3.76 -22.75
N LYS A 47 2.18 4.34 -23.44
CA LYS A 47 3.54 3.78 -23.42
C LYS A 47 4.21 4.12 -22.09
N PRO A 48 5.22 3.35 -21.64
CA PRO A 48 5.95 3.66 -20.39
C PRO A 48 6.55 5.08 -20.35
N SER A 49 6.86 5.65 -21.51
CA SER A 49 7.41 7.00 -21.67
C SER A 49 6.33 8.03 -22.03
N ILE A 50 5.10 7.85 -21.53
CA ILE A 50 4.02 8.80 -21.78
C ILE A 50 4.34 10.16 -21.15
N THR A 51 4.04 11.24 -21.86
CA THR A 51 4.09 12.62 -21.37
C THR A 51 2.79 13.32 -21.71
N LEU A 52 2.48 14.42 -21.02
CA LEU A 52 1.28 15.20 -21.27
C LEU A 52 1.10 15.56 -22.74
N GLU A 53 2.17 15.94 -23.45
CA GLU A 53 2.12 16.33 -24.86
C GLU A 53 1.73 15.14 -25.77
N ARG A 54 2.07 13.93 -25.38
CA ARG A 54 1.82 12.70 -26.13
C ARG A 54 0.43 12.13 -25.89
N VAL A 55 -0.31 12.63 -24.91
CA VAL A 55 -1.69 12.22 -24.68
C VAL A 55 -2.57 12.73 -25.80
N LYS A 56 -3.28 11.82 -26.47
CA LYS A 56 -4.11 12.12 -27.64
C LYS A 56 -5.54 11.64 -27.46
N LYS A 57 -6.44 12.25 -28.23
CA LYS A 57 -7.80 11.75 -28.40
C LYS A 57 -7.76 10.44 -29.18
N VAL A 58 -8.44 9.42 -28.65
CA VAL A 58 -8.60 8.12 -29.33
C VAL A 58 -9.73 8.25 -30.34
N ARG A 59 -9.52 7.70 -31.55
CA ARG A 59 -10.57 7.58 -32.55
C ARG A 59 -11.27 6.25 -32.35
N PHE A 60 -12.53 6.29 -32.04
CA PHE A 60 -13.40 5.13 -32.03
C PHE A 60 -14.16 5.06 -33.35
N SER A 61 -14.43 3.87 -33.85
CA SER A 61 -15.23 3.67 -35.08
C SER A 61 -16.67 4.17 -34.89
N ASP A 62 -17.13 4.16 -33.66
CA ASP A 62 -18.42 4.66 -33.22
C ASP A 62 -18.26 5.26 -31.80
N ASP A 63 -18.94 6.39 -31.55
CA ASP A 63 -18.94 7.04 -30.22
C ASP A 63 -19.58 6.15 -29.14
N GLU A 64 -20.48 5.25 -29.53
CA GLU A 64 -21.09 4.27 -28.64
C GLU A 64 -20.07 3.23 -28.14
N LYS A 65 -18.97 3.00 -28.86
CA LYS A 65 -17.86 2.10 -28.48
C LYS A 65 -16.83 2.76 -27.57
N ASN A 66 -17.01 4.03 -27.24
CA ASN A 66 -16.09 4.73 -26.35
C ASN A 66 -16.35 4.36 -24.90
N ILE A 67 -15.55 3.43 -24.36
CA ILE A 67 -15.65 2.95 -22.96
C ILE A 67 -15.55 4.10 -21.93
N TYR A 68 -14.70 5.10 -22.20
CA TYR A 68 -14.46 6.20 -21.27
C TYR A 68 -15.68 7.10 -21.07
N LYS A 69 -16.58 7.16 -22.05
CA LYS A 69 -17.86 7.88 -21.94
C LYS A 69 -18.92 7.12 -21.14
N LYS A 70 -18.74 5.82 -20.95
CA LYS A 70 -19.68 4.94 -20.28
C LYS A 70 -19.35 4.65 -18.81
N LEU A 71 -18.14 5.06 -18.36
CA LEU A 71 -17.69 4.85 -16.99
C LEU A 71 -18.32 5.85 -16.04
N ASP A 72 -18.79 5.35 -14.89
CA ASP A 72 -19.23 6.15 -13.75
C ASP A 72 -18.07 6.42 -12.80
N ALA A 73 -17.18 5.43 -12.62
CA ALA A 73 -16.02 5.59 -11.73
C ALA A 73 -14.79 4.81 -12.21
N ILE A 74 -13.63 5.30 -11.82
CA ILE A 74 -12.35 4.61 -11.94
C ILE A 74 -11.74 4.47 -10.55
N VAL A 75 -11.40 3.24 -10.17
CA VAL A 75 -10.67 2.94 -8.95
C VAL A 75 -9.20 2.73 -9.28
N ILE A 76 -8.30 3.36 -8.53
CA ILE A 76 -6.86 3.10 -8.62
C ILE A 76 -6.38 2.56 -7.28
N ASP A 77 -5.95 1.29 -7.26
CA ASP A 77 -5.30 0.68 -6.10
C ASP A 77 -3.80 0.99 -6.09
N GLU A 78 -3.17 0.92 -4.91
CA GLU A 78 -1.75 1.25 -4.68
C GLU A 78 -1.37 2.63 -5.22
N ILE A 79 -2.23 3.63 -4.98
CA ILE A 79 -2.05 5.01 -5.51
C ILE A 79 -0.73 5.65 -5.03
N SER A 80 -0.15 5.20 -3.92
CA SER A 80 1.13 5.70 -3.42
C SER A 80 2.28 5.52 -4.42
N MET A 81 2.15 4.56 -5.35
CA MET A 81 3.14 4.28 -6.39
C MET A 81 2.86 5.02 -7.71
N VAL A 82 1.78 5.79 -7.80
CA VAL A 82 1.41 6.55 -9.00
C VAL A 82 2.09 7.91 -8.97
N ARG A 83 2.78 8.24 -10.08
CA ARG A 83 3.46 9.53 -10.26
C ARG A 83 2.47 10.63 -10.60
N ALA A 84 2.79 11.87 -10.21
CA ALA A 84 1.99 13.05 -10.52
C ALA A 84 1.77 13.24 -12.03
N ASP A 85 2.85 13.16 -12.82
CA ASP A 85 2.78 13.29 -14.28
C ASP A 85 1.92 12.22 -14.96
N LEU A 86 1.93 10.98 -14.43
CA LEU A 86 1.06 9.92 -14.94
C LEU A 86 -0.41 10.22 -14.62
N LEU A 87 -0.71 10.77 -13.44
CA LEU A 87 -2.07 11.12 -13.07
C LEU A 87 -2.60 12.30 -13.91
N ASP A 88 -1.76 13.29 -14.21
CA ASP A 88 -2.11 14.37 -15.13
C ASP A 88 -2.31 13.87 -16.57
N CYS A 89 -1.53 12.86 -17.00
CA CYS A 89 -1.81 12.18 -18.27
C CYS A 89 -3.17 11.49 -18.28
N VAL A 90 -3.58 10.88 -17.15
CA VAL A 90 -4.91 10.28 -16.98
C VAL A 90 -6.00 11.36 -17.04
N ASP A 91 -5.84 12.46 -16.32
CA ASP A 91 -6.78 13.58 -16.38
C ASP A 91 -6.94 14.12 -17.80
N LYS A 92 -5.82 14.47 -18.46
CA LYS A 92 -5.85 14.98 -19.83
C LYS A 92 -6.51 13.99 -20.80
N PHE A 93 -6.20 12.70 -20.66
CA PHE A 93 -6.80 11.68 -21.50
C PHE A 93 -8.32 11.61 -21.32
N LEU A 94 -8.78 11.63 -20.06
CA LEU A 94 -10.22 11.58 -19.74
C LEU A 94 -10.95 12.87 -20.14
N ARG A 95 -10.34 14.05 -20.03
CA ARG A 95 -10.89 15.29 -20.61
C ARG A 95 -11.06 15.19 -22.13
N LEU A 96 -10.17 14.51 -22.83
CA LEU A 96 -10.25 14.34 -24.30
C LEU A 96 -11.24 13.26 -24.73
N ASN A 97 -11.40 12.20 -23.94
CA ASN A 97 -12.11 10.98 -24.33
C ASN A 97 -13.32 10.63 -23.46
N GLY A 98 -13.46 11.23 -22.29
CA GLY A 98 -14.55 11.01 -21.33
C GLY A 98 -15.82 11.81 -21.64
N PRO A 99 -16.81 11.76 -20.73
CA PRO A 99 -18.11 12.38 -20.93
C PRO A 99 -18.10 13.91 -20.90
N ARG A 100 -17.21 14.55 -20.10
CA ARG A 100 -17.23 16.00 -19.84
C ARG A 100 -15.86 16.63 -20.03
N ARG A 101 -15.61 17.18 -21.20
CA ARG A 101 -14.29 17.72 -21.60
C ARG A 101 -13.70 18.75 -20.63
N ASN A 102 -14.50 19.59 -20.02
CA ASN A 102 -14.03 20.70 -19.17
C ASN A 102 -13.95 20.34 -17.68
N SER A 103 -14.35 19.12 -17.31
CA SER A 103 -14.33 18.67 -15.92
C SER A 103 -13.07 17.88 -15.62
N PRO A 104 -12.50 17.96 -14.41
CA PRO A 104 -11.43 17.08 -13.98
C PRO A 104 -11.77 15.62 -14.23
N PHE A 105 -10.80 14.86 -14.72
CA PHE A 105 -10.96 13.45 -15.11
C PHE A 105 -12.14 13.19 -16.08
N GLY A 106 -12.48 14.19 -16.92
CA GLY A 106 -13.61 14.07 -17.82
C GLY A 106 -14.96 13.95 -17.11
N GLY A 107 -15.06 14.30 -15.83
CA GLY A 107 -16.25 14.17 -15.00
C GLY A 107 -16.54 12.74 -14.49
N ILE A 108 -15.56 11.84 -14.58
CA ILE A 108 -15.62 10.48 -14.03
C ILE A 108 -15.18 10.54 -12.55
N GLN A 109 -15.88 9.83 -11.67
CA GLN A 109 -15.49 9.73 -10.26
C GLN A 109 -14.18 8.95 -10.13
N MET A 110 -13.20 9.54 -9.45
CA MET A 110 -11.94 8.86 -9.13
C MET A 110 -11.94 8.38 -7.68
N ILE A 111 -11.55 7.13 -7.47
CA ILE A 111 -11.48 6.52 -6.12
C ILE A 111 -10.07 5.94 -5.97
N PHE A 112 -9.32 6.43 -4.97
CA PHE A 112 -7.93 6.05 -4.75
C PHE A 112 -7.78 5.22 -3.48
N PHE A 113 -7.14 4.05 -3.59
CA PHE A 113 -6.76 3.21 -2.47
C PHE A 113 -5.25 3.20 -2.32
N GLY A 114 -4.74 3.28 -1.09
CA GLY A 114 -3.30 3.19 -0.84
C GLY A 114 -2.89 3.55 0.59
N ASP A 115 -1.59 3.52 0.79
CA ASP A 115 -0.91 3.95 2.01
C ASP A 115 0.33 4.77 1.63
N LEU A 116 0.27 6.08 1.79
CA LEU A 116 1.35 7.00 1.41
C LEU A 116 2.65 6.81 2.19
N TYR A 117 2.61 6.11 3.31
CA TYR A 117 3.79 5.75 4.09
C TYR A 117 4.45 4.43 3.64
N GLN A 118 3.84 3.72 2.68
CA GLN A 118 4.46 2.58 2.03
C GLN A 118 5.39 3.04 0.91
N LEU A 119 5.59 2.22 -0.11
CA LEU A 119 6.56 2.50 -1.14
C LEU A 119 6.14 3.70 -2.01
N PRO A 120 7.07 4.63 -2.29
CA PRO A 120 6.84 5.78 -3.15
C PRO A 120 6.80 5.39 -4.63
N PRO A 121 6.41 6.33 -5.51
CA PRO A 121 6.57 6.16 -6.95
C PRO A 121 8.03 5.93 -7.33
N ILE A 122 8.26 5.07 -8.32
CA ILE A 122 9.61 4.84 -8.85
C ILE A 122 9.98 6.01 -9.77
N VAL A 123 11.07 6.70 -9.42
CA VAL A 123 11.66 7.78 -10.21
C VAL A 123 13.10 7.41 -10.52
N THR A 124 13.43 7.28 -11.81
CA THR A 124 14.81 7.01 -12.22
C THR A 124 15.67 8.26 -12.13
N GLY A 125 17.00 8.10 -11.99
CA GLY A 125 17.90 9.26 -11.82
C GLY A 125 17.81 10.30 -12.94
N THR A 126 17.55 9.86 -14.17
CA THR A 126 17.39 10.74 -15.34
C THR A 126 16.06 11.50 -15.35
N GLU A 127 15.01 10.95 -14.75
CA GLU A 127 13.69 11.58 -14.69
C GLU A 127 13.54 12.53 -13.50
N LYS A 128 14.37 12.35 -12.46
CA LYS A 128 14.25 13.08 -11.19
C LYS A 128 14.30 14.59 -11.37
N ALA A 129 15.32 15.09 -12.09
CA ALA A 129 15.49 16.53 -12.31
C ALA A 129 14.30 17.14 -13.09
N VAL A 130 13.75 16.39 -14.05
CA VAL A 130 12.59 16.84 -14.84
C VAL A 130 11.34 16.89 -13.97
N LEU A 131 11.08 15.86 -13.17
CA LEU A 131 9.91 15.83 -12.29
C LEU A 131 9.99 16.91 -11.20
N GLU A 132 11.16 17.12 -10.60
CA GLU A 132 11.37 18.17 -9.59
C GLU A 132 11.24 19.59 -10.14
N SER A 133 11.40 19.79 -11.47
CA SER A 133 11.14 21.08 -12.10
C SER A 133 9.67 21.36 -12.41
N LEU A 134 8.85 20.30 -12.48
CA LEU A 134 7.43 20.40 -12.87
C LEU A 134 6.48 20.23 -11.67
N TYR A 135 6.86 19.41 -10.70
CA TYR A 135 6.01 19.03 -9.57
C TYR A 135 6.71 19.24 -8.23
N GLU A 136 5.97 19.70 -7.23
CA GLU A 136 6.51 19.82 -5.86
C GLU A 136 7.00 18.48 -5.32
N THR A 137 6.29 17.39 -5.66
CA THR A 137 6.63 16.01 -5.29
C THR A 137 6.35 15.05 -6.44
N PRO A 138 6.98 13.87 -6.48
CA PRO A 138 6.64 12.86 -7.47
C PRO A 138 5.30 12.16 -7.23
N TYR A 139 4.68 12.36 -6.06
CA TYR A 139 3.46 11.67 -5.68
C TYR A 139 2.24 12.21 -6.41
N PHE A 140 1.24 11.35 -6.59
CA PHE A 140 -0.01 11.64 -7.30
C PHE A 140 -0.71 12.93 -6.82
N TYR A 141 -0.63 13.25 -5.53
CA TYR A 141 -1.28 14.42 -4.96
C TYR A 141 -0.65 15.78 -5.36
N SER A 142 0.51 15.74 -6.02
CA SER A 142 1.14 16.91 -6.63
C SER A 142 0.75 17.08 -8.11
N ALA A 143 -0.16 16.27 -8.64
CA ALA A 143 -0.67 16.42 -9.99
C ALA A 143 -1.45 17.73 -10.12
N GLU A 144 -1.27 18.45 -11.25
CA GLU A 144 -1.88 19.76 -11.52
C GLU A 144 -3.41 19.73 -11.49
N VAL A 145 -4.02 18.56 -11.75
CA VAL A 145 -5.47 18.39 -11.68
C VAL A 145 -6.04 18.79 -10.32
N PHE A 146 -5.29 18.64 -9.23
CA PHE A 146 -5.75 18.99 -7.87
C PHE A 146 -5.74 20.50 -7.57
N ASP A 147 -5.19 21.34 -8.44
CA ASP A 147 -5.32 22.80 -8.34
C ASP A 147 -6.77 23.26 -8.59
N SER A 148 -7.54 22.48 -9.34
CA SER A 148 -8.92 22.79 -9.74
C SER A 148 -9.99 21.89 -9.13
N PHE A 149 -9.61 21.00 -8.19
CA PHE A 149 -10.49 19.94 -7.69
C PHE A 149 -10.04 19.50 -6.30
N GLU A 150 -10.98 19.44 -5.38
CA GLU A 150 -10.72 18.91 -4.04
C GLU A 150 -10.99 17.42 -3.96
N MET A 151 -10.11 16.73 -3.25
CA MET A 151 -10.20 15.30 -2.99
C MET A 151 -10.66 15.07 -1.55
N ASP A 152 -11.73 14.28 -1.38
CA ASP A 152 -12.10 13.77 -0.06
C ASP A 152 -11.17 12.64 0.36
N PHE A 153 -10.67 12.70 1.58
CA PHE A 153 -9.74 11.73 2.13
C PHE A 153 -10.36 10.99 3.33
N ILE A 154 -10.46 9.67 3.20
CA ILE A 154 -10.98 8.80 4.26
C ILE A 154 -9.83 7.95 4.78
N GLU A 155 -9.46 8.12 6.05
CA GLU A 155 -8.45 7.29 6.69
C GLU A 155 -9.08 6.08 7.38
N LEU A 156 -8.67 4.87 6.95
CA LEU A 156 -8.99 3.64 7.66
C LEU A 156 -8.02 3.51 8.83
N GLU A 157 -8.52 3.63 10.06
CA GLU A 157 -7.69 3.65 11.28
C GLU A 157 -7.55 2.28 11.94
N LYS A 158 -8.60 1.43 11.88
CA LYS A 158 -8.60 0.11 12.53
C LYS A 158 -7.71 -0.87 11.79
N VAL A 159 -6.69 -1.38 12.47
CA VAL A 159 -5.78 -2.42 11.97
C VAL A 159 -6.34 -3.79 12.35
N TYR A 160 -6.35 -4.72 11.39
CA TYR A 160 -6.85 -6.09 11.57
C TYR A 160 -5.74 -7.14 11.52
N ARG A 161 -4.56 -6.78 11.03
CA ARG A 161 -3.42 -7.71 10.86
C ARG A 161 -2.68 -7.97 12.15
N GLN A 162 -2.42 -6.92 12.92
CA GLN A 162 -1.74 -7.00 14.20
C GLN A 162 -2.75 -6.76 15.32
N HIS A 163 -2.62 -7.53 16.41
CA HIS A 163 -3.52 -7.44 17.57
C HIS A 163 -2.80 -6.94 18.82
N ASP A 164 -1.47 -7.00 18.87
CA ASP A 164 -0.67 -6.49 19.96
C ASP A 164 -0.52 -4.96 19.88
N GLU A 165 -0.93 -4.26 20.95
CA GLU A 165 -0.88 -2.80 21.02
C GLU A 165 0.56 -2.27 21.05
N GLU A 166 1.50 -2.97 21.68
CA GLU A 166 2.90 -2.55 21.74
C GLU A 166 3.54 -2.56 20.35
N PHE A 167 3.32 -3.65 19.61
CA PHE A 167 3.79 -3.75 18.23
C PHE A 167 3.09 -2.74 17.28
N LEU A 168 1.79 -2.51 17.45
CA LEU A 168 1.06 -1.48 16.70
C LEU A 168 1.62 -0.08 16.96
N ASN A 169 1.93 0.25 18.22
CA ASN A 169 2.53 1.52 18.60
C ASN A 169 3.94 1.67 18.02
N LEU A 170 4.72 0.59 18.04
CA LEU A 170 6.04 0.53 17.42
C LEU A 170 5.97 0.78 15.91
N LEU A 171 5.09 0.07 15.20
CA LEU A 171 4.87 0.26 13.76
C LEU A 171 4.43 1.69 13.42
N ASN A 172 3.54 2.28 14.22
CA ASN A 172 3.10 3.66 14.03
C ASN A 172 4.24 4.66 14.24
N SER A 173 5.09 4.44 15.25
CA SER A 173 6.25 5.31 15.50
C SER A 173 7.30 5.23 14.37
N ILE A 174 7.47 4.06 13.78
CA ILE A 174 8.34 3.86 12.60
C ILE A 174 7.71 4.53 11.37
N ARG A 175 6.42 4.31 11.13
CA ARG A 175 5.67 4.92 10.04
C ARG A 175 5.83 6.44 10.02
N ASN A 176 5.64 7.08 11.17
CA ASN A 176 5.70 8.54 11.32
C ASN A 176 7.12 9.05 11.60
N ASN A 177 8.12 8.18 11.61
CA ASN A 177 9.49 8.50 11.98
C ASN A 177 9.63 9.15 13.38
N SER A 178 8.69 8.88 14.28
CA SER A 178 8.68 9.41 15.66
C SER A 178 9.29 8.45 16.69
N ILE A 179 9.81 7.30 16.24
CA ILE A 179 10.42 6.28 17.11
C ILE A 179 11.57 6.88 17.91
N ALA A 180 11.55 6.67 19.22
CA ALA A 180 12.58 7.05 20.19
C ALA A 180 13.55 5.89 20.48
N GLY A 181 14.54 6.11 21.37
CA GLY A 181 15.57 5.13 21.70
C GLY A 181 15.00 3.83 22.28
N ASP A 182 14.04 3.93 23.20
CA ASP A 182 13.33 2.80 23.82
C ASP A 182 12.63 1.91 22.77
N GLY A 183 11.96 2.52 21.80
CA GLY A 183 11.34 1.77 20.70
C GLY A 183 12.35 1.10 19.78
N LEU A 184 13.51 1.73 19.52
CA LEU A 184 14.59 1.11 18.76
C LEU A 184 15.25 -0.03 19.53
N GLU A 185 15.41 0.12 20.85
CA GLU A 185 15.93 -0.93 21.72
C GLU A 185 14.98 -2.14 21.73
N LEU A 186 13.67 -1.91 21.90
CA LEU A 186 12.66 -2.96 21.83
C LEU A 186 12.71 -3.72 20.49
N LEU A 187 12.74 -2.99 19.36
CA LEU A 187 12.85 -3.61 18.04
C LEU A 187 14.14 -4.41 17.89
N ASN A 188 15.27 -3.87 18.36
CA ASN A 188 16.59 -4.48 18.23
C ASN A 188 16.83 -5.65 19.20
N GLN A 189 15.94 -5.93 20.17
CA GLN A 189 15.93 -7.21 20.87
C GLN A 189 15.69 -8.39 19.93
N ARG A 190 15.12 -8.14 18.74
CA ARG A 190 14.93 -9.13 17.67
C ARG A 190 16.18 -9.33 16.80
N TYR A 191 17.31 -8.68 17.09
CA TYR A 191 18.57 -8.84 16.37
C TYR A 191 19.25 -10.17 16.69
N MET A 192 19.25 -11.07 15.74
CA MET A 192 19.81 -12.42 15.83
C MET A 192 20.63 -12.74 14.55
N PRO A 193 21.87 -12.27 14.42
CA PRO A 193 22.65 -12.39 13.19
C PRO A 193 22.93 -13.84 12.78
N GLN A 194 23.07 -14.73 13.76
CA GLN A 194 23.38 -16.15 13.56
C GLN A 194 22.11 -17.04 13.45
N PHE A 195 20.91 -16.43 13.52
CA PHE A 195 19.68 -17.21 13.46
C PHE A 195 19.57 -17.97 12.13
N ASP A 196 19.39 -19.28 12.21
CA ASP A 196 19.00 -20.12 11.09
C ASP A 196 17.64 -20.76 11.40
N PRO A 197 16.67 -20.65 10.48
CA PRO A 197 15.33 -21.17 10.72
C PRO A 197 15.34 -22.67 10.99
N PRO A 198 14.59 -23.13 12.02
CA PRO A 198 14.37 -24.57 12.20
C PRO A 198 13.75 -25.18 10.93
N PRO A 199 14.11 -26.45 10.56
CA PRO A 199 13.67 -27.06 9.31
C PRO A 199 12.15 -27.21 9.15
N ASN A 200 11.42 -27.19 10.27
CA ASN A 200 9.96 -27.37 10.31
C ASN A 200 9.21 -26.06 10.57
N GLU A 201 9.89 -24.91 10.52
CA GLU A 201 9.28 -23.62 10.71
C GLU A 201 9.38 -22.78 9.44
N PHE A 202 8.29 -22.10 9.11
CA PHE A 202 8.21 -21.25 7.92
C PHE A 202 8.66 -19.83 8.24
N TYR A 203 9.91 -19.51 7.92
CA TYR A 203 10.41 -18.15 7.94
C TYR A 203 10.60 -17.64 6.51
N VAL A 204 10.19 -16.40 6.26
CA VAL A 204 10.40 -15.74 4.98
C VAL A 204 11.46 -14.66 5.13
N TYR A 205 12.58 -14.78 4.39
CA TYR A 205 13.56 -13.70 4.30
C TYR A 205 13.00 -12.54 3.47
N LEU A 206 12.90 -11.38 4.08
CA LEU A 206 12.56 -10.13 3.41
C LEU A 206 13.84 -9.37 3.05
N THR A 207 14.13 -9.27 1.76
CA THR A 207 15.36 -8.67 1.24
C THR A 207 15.07 -7.40 0.44
N THR A 208 16.10 -6.60 0.20
CA THR A 208 15.96 -5.35 -0.55
C THR A 208 16.01 -5.55 -2.07
N THR A 209 16.64 -6.64 -2.57
CA THR A 209 16.84 -6.86 -4.01
C THR A 209 16.40 -8.24 -4.47
N ASN A 210 15.98 -8.35 -5.74
CA ASN A 210 15.63 -9.63 -6.37
C ASN A 210 16.85 -10.58 -6.47
N GLU A 211 18.05 -10.03 -6.66
CA GLU A 211 19.29 -10.81 -6.74
C GLU A 211 19.55 -11.58 -5.43
N VAL A 212 19.43 -10.91 -4.28
CA VAL A 212 19.62 -11.55 -2.97
C VAL A 212 18.53 -12.62 -2.73
N ALA A 213 17.26 -12.30 -3.02
CA ALA A 213 16.17 -13.26 -2.88
C ALA A 213 16.38 -14.48 -3.78
N GLY A 214 16.74 -14.29 -5.05
CA GLY A 214 17.02 -15.37 -6.01
C GLY A 214 18.18 -16.26 -5.57
N ARG A 215 19.26 -15.65 -5.06
CA ARG A 215 20.42 -16.40 -4.54
C ARG A 215 20.03 -17.29 -3.35
N ILE A 216 19.30 -16.76 -2.36
CA ILE A 216 18.85 -17.54 -1.19
C ILE A 216 17.95 -18.69 -1.64
N ASN A 217 16.95 -18.41 -2.49
CA ASN A 217 16.04 -19.44 -2.99
C ASN A 217 16.77 -20.53 -3.78
N GLY A 218 17.70 -20.14 -4.65
CA GLY A 218 18.51 -21.08 -5.43
C GLY A 218 19.41 -21.95 -4.56
N GLN A 219 20.08 -21.39 -3.55
CA GLN A 219 20.91 -22.13 -2.60
C GLN A 219 20.07 -23.15 -1.81
N ARG A 220 18.97 -22.71 -1.21
CA ARG A 220 18.09 -23.60 -0.44
C ARG A 220 17.48 -24.71 -1.31
N LEU A 221 17.10 -24.40 -2.55
CA LEU A 221 16.62 -25.41 -3.49
C LEU A 221 17.71 -26.42 -3.87
N ALA A 222 18.95 -25.99 -4.03
CA ALA A 222 20.09 -26.86 -4.35
C ALA A 222 20.41 -27.82 -3.20
N GLU A 223 20.29 -27.38 -1.94
CA GLU A 223 20.53 -28.19 -0.72
C GLU A 223 19.51 -29.30 -0.54
N LEU A 224 18.30 -29.20 -1.11
CA LEU A 224 17.30 -30.23 -1.04
C LEU A 224 17.72 -31.46 -1.85
N LYS A 225 17.60 -32.64 -1.21
CA LYS A 225 17.79 -33.96 -1.85
C LYS A 225 16.54 -34.29 -2.67
N GLY A 226 16.73 -35.02 -3.77
CA GLY A 226 15.62 -35.49 -4.59
C GLY A 226 15.62 -34.93 -6.03
N ARG A 227 14.68 -35.45 -6.81
CA ARG A 227 14.55 -35.16 -8.23
C ARG A 227 14.09 -33.70 -8.40
N PRO A 228 14.71 -32.91 -9.29
CA PRO A 228 14.17 -31.61 -9.69
C PRO A 228 12.99 -31.80 -10.67
N TYR A 229 12.00 -30.95 -10.54
CA TYR A 229 10.87 -30.81 -11.46
C TYR A 229 10.91 -29.43 -12.07
N SER A 230 10.54 -29.33 -13.34
CA SER A 230 10.46 -28.07 -14.09
C SER A 230 9.11 -27.97 -14.76
N PHE A 231 8.42 -26.88 -14.52
CA PHE A 231 7.12 -26.60 -15.10
C PHE A 231 7.20 -25.30 -15.90
N THR A 232 6.99 -25.41 -17.22
CA THR A 232 7.00 -24.24 -18.11
C THR A 232 5.58 -23.73 -18.30
N ALA A 233 5.39 -22.42 -18.12
CA ALA A 233 4.11 -21.78 -18.28
C ALA A 233 3.62 -21.80 -19.74
N SER A 234 2.32 -21.87 -19.93
CA SER A 234 1.67 -21.53 -21.21
C SER A 234 1.25 -20.08 -21.22
N ILE A 235 1.61 -19.38 -22.31
CA ILE A 235 1.28 -17.97 -22.52
C ILE A 235 0.49 -17.85 -23.82
N GLU A 236 -0.67 -17.22 -23.75
CA GLU A 236 -1.55 -16.97 -24.89
C GLU A 236 -1.90 -15.48 -24.98
N GLY A 237 -1.97 -14.95 -26.20
CA GLY A 237 -2.39 -13.59 -26.46
C GLY A 237 -1.45 -12.50 -25.90
N GLU A 238 -2.03 -11.41 -25.41
CA GLU A 238 -1.30 -10.21 -24.96
C GLU A 238 -0.89 -10.32 -23.47
N PHE A 239 0.00 -11.24 -23.10
CA PHE A 239 0.51 -11.36 -21.73
C PHE A 239 1.99 -10.96 -21.69
N SER A 240 2.29 -9.76 -21.22
CA SER A 240 3.66 -9.23 -21.12
C SER A 240 4.40 -9.75 -19.89
N ASP A 241 5.73 -9.91 -20.01
CA ASP A 241 6.62 -10.32 -18.90
C ASP A 241 6.50 -9.44 -17.64
N ARG A 242 6.02 -8.21 -17.79
CA ARG A 242 5.77 -7.29 -16.66
C ARG A 242 4.61 -7.70 -15.76
N TYR A 243 3.75 -8.60 -16.22
CA TYR A 243 2.57 -9.09 -15.49
C TYR A 243 2.78 -10.46 -14.86
N LEU A 244 3.96 -11.09 -15.05
CA LEU A 244 4.20 -12.44 -14.57
C LEU A 244 4.05 -12.55 -13.05
N PRO A 245 3.04 -13.30 -12.55
CA PRO A 245 2.82 -13.49 -11.13
C PRO A 245 3.85 -14.45 -10.51
N THR A 246 4.37 -15.36 -11.34
CA THR A 246 5.44 -16.30 -11.00
C THR A 246 6.38 -16.51 -12.19
N ALA A 247 7.38 -17.37 -12.06
CA ALA A 247 8.34 -17.65 -13.11
C ALA A 247 7.70 -18.40 -14.32
N ILE A 248 8.18 -18.13 -15.53
CA ILE A 248 7.81 -18.89 -16.73
C ILE A 248 8.28 -20.33 -16.55
N ASP A 249 9.56 -20.51 -16.20
CA ASP A 249 10.14 -21.83 -15.87
C ASP A 249 10.24 -21.95 -14.35
N LEU A 250 9.36 -22.74 -13.77
CA LEU A 250 9.26 -22.93 -12.33
C LEU A 250 10.02 -24.24 -11.96
N HIS A 251 11.16 -24.07 -11.27
CA HIS A 251 11.98 -25.18 -10.80
C HIS A 251 11.69 -25.49 -9.34
N LEU A 252 11.30 -26.72 -9.05
CA LEU A 252 10.86 -27.17 -7.74
C LEU A 252 11.49 -28.51 -7.35
N LYS A 253 11.51 -28.79 -6.05
CA LYS A 253 11.80 -30.10 -5.46
C LYS A 253 10.82 -30.36 -4.31
N VAL A 254 10.56 -31.61 -4.00
CA VAL A 254 9.89 -31.98 -2.75
C VAL A 254 10.73 -31.46 -1.57
N GLY A 255 10.07 -30.87 -0.59
CA GLY A 255 10.68 -30.14 0.53
C GLY A 255 10.87 -28.63 0.28
N ALA A 256 10.58 -28.13 -0.92
CA ALA A 256 10.72 -26.71 -1.20
C ALA A 256 9.68 -25.87 -0.45
N GLN A 257 10.15 -24.76 0.18
CA GLN A 257 9.27 -23.76 0.76
C GLN A 257 8.70 -22.87 -0.36
N ILE A 258 7.40 -22.77 -0.37
CA ILE A 258 6.65 -22.04 -1.39
C ILE A 258 5.73 -21.00 -0.79
N MET A 259 5.33 -20.04 -1.61
CA MET A 259 4.29 -19.07 -1.31
C MET A 259 3.25 -19.06 -2.43
N MET A 260 1.99 -19.11 -2.06
CA MET A 260 0.88 -19.01 -3.00
C MET A 260 0.79 -17.57 -3.54
N VAL A 261 0.53 -17.43 -4.85
CA VAL A 261 0.51 -16.12 -5.53
C VAL A 261 -0.86 -15.74 -6.09
N ASN A 262 -1.91 -16.47 -5.69
CA ASN A 262 -3.31 -16.16 -5.94
C ASN A 262 -4.15 -16.44 -4.68
N ASN A 263 -5.42 -16.06 -4.73
CA ASN A 263 -6.43 -16.56 -3.80
C ASN A 263 -7.10 -17.77 -4.43
N ASP A 264 -7.23 -18.85 -3.70
CA ASP A 264 -7.96 -20.04 -4.14
C ASP A 264 -9.47 -19.77 -4.20
N ALA A 265 -10.14 -20.36 -5.18
CA ALA A 265 -11.58 -20.19 -5.35
C ALA A 265 -12.38 -20.86 -4.23
N ASP A 266 -11.90 -21.99 -3.72
CA ASP A 266 -12.51 -22.77 -2.65
C ASP A 266 -12.05 -22.32 -1.25
N GLY A 267 -11.20 -21.28 -1.18
CA GLY A 267 -10.71 -20.71 0.07
C GLY A 267 -9.68 -21.56 0.82
N ARG A 268 -9.03 -22.53 0.15
CA ARG A 268 -7.98 -23.37 0.74
C ARG A 268 -6.73 -22.57 1.11
N TRP A 269 -6.42 -21.52 0.36
CA TRP A 269 -5.33 -20.56 0.64
C TRP A 269 -5.65 -19.15 0.14
N VAL A 270 -4.87 -18.20 0.61
CA VAL A 270 -4.87 -16.82 0.12
C VAL A 270 -3.51 -16.44 -0.46
N ASN A 271 -3.46 -15.38 -1.24
CA ASN A 271 -2.21 -14.85 -1.78
C ASN A 271 -1.25 -14.46 -0.65
N GLY A 272 -0.12 -15.15 -0.57
CA GLY A 272 0.86 -15.00 0.50
C GLY A 272 0.89 -16.16 1.48
N SER A 273 -0.04 -17.13 1.44
CA SER A 273 0.03 -18.36 2.23
C SER A 273 1.33 -19.09 1.94
N ILE A 274 2.02 -19.51 3.00
CA ILE A 274 3.29 -20.21 2.94
C ILE A 274 3.04 -21.69 3.11
N GLY A 275 3.86 -22.51 2.48
CA GLY A 275 3.79 -23.95 2.62
C GLY A 275 5.08 -24.66 2.20
N LYS A 276 5.09 -25.97 2.29
CA LYS A 276 6.19 -26.85 1.89
C LYS A 276 5.67 -27.95 0.98
N ILE A 277 6.32 -28.15 -0.15
CA ILE A 277 5.97 -29.24 -1.06
C ILE A 277 6.24 -30.57 -0.37
N THR A 278 5.21 -31.38 -0.19
CA THR A 278 5.29 -32.73 0.40
C THR A 278 5.33 -33.83 -0.66
N GLY A 279 4.79 -33.58 -1.86
CA GLY A 279 4.77 -34.51 -2.96
C GLY A 279 4.47 -33.85 -4.31
N ILE A 280 4.77 -34.59 -5.38
CA ILE A 280 4.33 -34.27 -6.74
C ILE A 280 3.86 -35.60 -7.33
N SER A 281 2.60 -35.69 -7.72
CA SER A 281 1.93 -36.87 -8.28
C SER A 281 1.28 -36.50 -9.61
N GLN A 282 0.71 -37.48 -10.29
CA GLN A 282 -0.13 -37.25 -11.47
C GLN A 282 -1.57 -37.57 -11.10
N ASP A 283 -2.48 -36.76 -11.62
CA ASP A 283 -3.91 -36.99 -11.54
C ASP A 283 -4.38 -38.09 -12.53
N GLY A 284 -5.69 -38.34 -12.56
CA GLY A 284 -6.29 -39.36 -13.45
C GLY A 284 -6.14 -39.03 -14.95
N ASP A 285 -5.87 -37.80 -15.31
CA ASP A 285 -5.68 -37.32 -16.69
C ASP A 285 -4.19 -37.23 -17.07
N GLY A 286 -3.27 -37.55 -16.13
CA GLY A 286 -1.82 -37.53 -16.32
C GLY A 286 -1.19 -36.15 -16.16
N GLU A 287 -1.93 -35.16 -15.67
CA GLU A 287 -1.42 -33.81 -15.34
C GLU A 287 -0.72 -33.89 -13.96
N ASP A 288 0.40 -33.18 -13.84
CA ASP A 288 1.12 -33.13 -12.56
C ASP A 288 0.33 -32.28 -11.53
N VAL A 289 0.22 -32.83 -10.31
CA VAL A 289 -0.39 -32.17 -9.14
C VAL A 289 0.66 -32.00 -8.07
N ILE A 290 0.85 -30.76 -7.59
CA ILE A 290 1.77 -30.46 -6.49
C ILE A 290 1.00 -30.57 -5.18
N ILE A 291 1.49 -31.41 -4.26
CA ILE A 291 0.93 -31.54 -2.91
C ILE A 291 1.80 -30.73 -1.97
N ALA A 292 1.18 -29.88 -1.16
CA ALA A 292 1.89 -29.05 -0.20
C ALA A 292 1.16 -29.00 1.15
N GLU A 293 1.92 -29.01 2.23
CA GLU A 293 1.46 -28.69 3.57
C GLU A 293 1.62 -27.18 3.80
N LEU A 294 0.51 -26.49 4.07
CA LEU A 294 0.52 -25.08 4.42
C LEU A 294 0.94 -24.86 5.87
N ASP A 295 1.34 -23.64 6.20
CA ASP A 295 1.79 -23.22 7.54
C ASP A 295 0.76 -23.48 8.66
N GLN A 296 -0.52 -23.58 8.30
CA GLN A 296 -1.60 -23.95 9.21
C GLN A 296 -1.76 -25.48 9.41
N GLY A 297 -0.86 -26.30 8.84
CA GLY A 297 -0.91 -27.76 8.92
C GLY A 297 -1.98 -28.39 8.01
N THR A 298 -2.43 -27.70 6.98
CA THR A 298 -3.42 -28.21 6.02
C THR A 298 -2.70 -28.66 4.75
N ASP A 299 -2.92 -29.90 4.35
CA ASP A 299 -2.49 -30.43 3.06
C ASP A 299 -3.41 -29.92 1.94
N VAL A 300 -2.79 -29.44 0.87
CA VAL A 300 -3.50 -28.94 -0.31
C VAL A 300 -2.94 -29.51 -1.59
N GLU A 301 -3.81 -29.79 -2.54
CA GLU A 301 -3.46 -30.14 -3.91
C GLU A 301 -3.50 -28.88 -4.76
N ILE A 302 -2.39 -28.61 -5.45
CA ILE A 302 -2.18 -27.42 -6.26
C ILE A 302 -2.09 -27.83 -7.73
N THR A 303 -3.00 -27.33 -8.52
CA THR A 303 -3.07 -27.49 -9.97
C THR A 303 -2.72 -26.19 -10.68
N PRO A 304 -2.37 -26.20 -11.96
CA PRO A 304 -2.13 -24.99 -12.73
C PRO A 304 -3.32 -24.03 -12.70
N TYR A 305 -3.02 -22.76 -12.49
CA TYR A 305 -3.99 -21.67 -12.49
C TYR A 305 -3.80 -20.77 -13.71
N THR A 306 -4.87 -20.26 -14.29
CA THR A 306 -4.82 -19.35 -15.43
C THR A 306 -5.12 -17.94 -14.96
N TRP A 307 -4.10 -17.07 -15.04
CA TRP A 307 -4.29 -15.62 -14.90
C TRP A 307 -4.73 -15.05 -16.23
N GLU A 308 -5.70 -14.16 -16.18
CA GLU A 308 -6.25 -13.51 -17.35
C GLU A 308 -6.02 -12.01 -17.29
N ILE A 309 -5.68 -11.43 -18.44
CA ILE A 309 -5.66 -9.99 -18.64
C ILE A 309 -6.92 -9.64 -19.41
N PHE A 310 -7.68 -8.69 -18.84
CA PHE A 310 -8.92 -8.23 -19.40
C PHE A 310 -8.72 -6.92 -20.17
N ARG A 311 -9.48 -6.75 -21.25
CA ARG A 311 -9.66 -5.48 -21.93
C ARG A 311 -11.13 -5.10 -21.81
N PHE A 312 -11.40 -3.86 -21.37
CA PHE A 312 -12.76 -3.34 -21.34
C PHE A 312 -13.17 -2.84 -22.72
N PHE A 313 -14.41 -3.13 -23.08
CA PHE A 313 -15.04 -2.62 -24.30
C PHE A 313 -16.53 -2.36 -24.04
N VAL A 314 -17.18 -1.66 -24.98
CA VAL A 314 -18.61 -1.40 -24.90
C VAL A 314 -19.33 -2.25 -25.94
N ASP A 315 -20.35 -2.98 -25.49
CA ASP A 315 -21.31 -3.68 -26.34
C ASP A 315 -22.71 -3.11 -26.08
N GLY A 316 -23.26 -2.42 -27.08
CA GLY A 316 -24.48 -1.64 -26.91
C GLY A 316 -24.35 -0.57 -25.84
N ALA A 317 -25.18 -0.61 -24.80
CA ALA A 317 -25.16 0.31 -23.65
C ALA A 317 -24.35 -0.23 -22.45
N GLN A 318 -23.77 -1.44 -22.55
CA GLN A 318 -23.12 -2.11 -21.45
C GLN A 318 -21.59 -2.07 -21.57
N LEU A 319 -20.92 -1.85 -20.43
CA LEU A 319 -19.49 -2.06 -20.30
C LEU A 319 -19.23 -3.57 -20.13
N GLN A 320 -18.45 -4.15 -21.04
CA GLN A 320 -18.04 -5.55 -20.99
C GLN A 320 -16.54 -5.69 -20.91
N SER A 321 -16.05 -6.88 -20.58
CA SER A 321 -14.63 -7.19 -20.58
C SER A 321 -14.39 -8.46 -21.38
N GLU A 322 -13.31 -8.46 -22.18
CA GLU A 322 -12.81 -9.64 -22.90
C GLU A 322 -11.44 -10.04 -22.36
N VAL A 323 -11.14 -11.32 -22.40
CA VAL A 323 -9.81 -11.84 -22.07
C VAL A 323 -8.93 -11.65 -23.29
N VAL A 324 -7.85 -10.88 -23.15
CA VAL A 324 -6.90 -10.60 -24.23
C VAL A 324 -5.58 -11.34 -24.07
N GLY A 325 -5.31 -11.89 -22.90
CA GLY A 325 -4.10 -12.66 -22.63
C GLY A 325 -4.29 -13.62 -21.48
N ARG A 326 -3.64 -14.79 -21.55
CA ARG A 326 -3.65 -15.82 -20.52
C ARG A 326 -2.23 -16.26 -20.19
N PHE A 327 -2.00 -16.52 -18.91
CA PHE A 327 -0.79 -17.13 -18.38
C PHE A 327 -1.19 -18.30 -17.49
N LYS A 328 -0.89 -19.53 -17.91
CA LYS A 328 -1.20 -20.75 -17.15
C LYS A 328 0.08 -21.29 -16.52
N GLN A 329 0.13 -21.35 -15.19
CA GLN A 329 1.24 -21.90 -14.40
C GLN A 329 0.73 -22.29 -13.01
N TYR A 330 1.50 -23.08 -12.25
CA TYR A 330 1.18 -23.32 -10.84
C TYR A 330 1.19 -22.01 -10.06
N PRO A 331 0.16 -21.73 -9.23
CA PRO A 331 0.01 -20.47 -8.53
C PRO A 331 0.90 -20.35 -7.28
N LEU A 332 2.19 -20.62 -7.44
CA LEU A 332 3.18 -20.60 -6.37
C LEU A 332 4.53 -20.07 -6.85
N MET A 333 5.37 -19.70 -5.89
CA MET A 333 6.77 -19.35 -6.11
C MET A 333 7.62 -19.86 -4.95
N LEU A 334 8.94 -20.02 -5.17
CA LEU A 334 9.87 -20.28 -4.06
C LEU A 334 9.85 -19.11 -3.07
N ALA A 335 9.80 -19.42 -1.78
CA ALA A 335 9.57 -18.44 -0.75
C ALA A 335 10.44 -18.57 0.51
N TRP A 336 11.63 -19.12 0.42
CA TRP A 336 12.63 -18.90 1.48
C TRP A 336 13.01 -17.42 1.56
N ALA A 337 13.06 -16.73 0.40
CA ALA A 337 13.29 -15.29 0.35
C ALA A 337 12.43 -14.62 -0.70
N VAL A 338 11.91 -13.43 -0.35
CA VAL A 338 11.20 -12.53 -1.26
C VAL A 338 11.68 -11.10 -1.04
N THR A 339 11.50 -10.23 -2.03
CA THR A 339 11.81 -8.82 -1.82
C THR A 339 10.72 -8.14 -1.00
N ILE A 340 11.09 -7.09 -0.25
CA ILE A 340 10.15 -6.25 0.50
C ILE A 340 9.05 -5.71 -0.43
N HIS A 341 9.38 -5.36 -1.68
CA HIS A 341 8.40 -4.93 -2.68
C HIS A 341 7.37 -6.03 -3.01
N LYS A 342 7.84 -7.26 -3.27
CA LYS A 342 6.95 -8.40 -3.59
C LYS A 342 6.15 -8.88 -2.37
N SER A 343 6.58 -8.55 -1.15
CA SER A 343 5.83 -8.83 0.07
C SER A 343 4.71 -7.83 0.36
N GLN A 344 4.62 -6.73 -0.39
CA GLN A 344 3.57 -5.73 -0.21
C GLN A 344 2.18 -6.38 -0.38
N GLY A 345 1.24 -5.99 0.47
CA GLY A 345 -0.08 -6.62 0.53
C GLY A 345 -0.14 -7.98 1.25
N LYS A 346 0.97 -8.69 1.43
CA LYS A 346 1.02 -10.01 2.05
C LYS A 346 1.18 -9.94 3.58
N THR A 347 0.92 -11.08 4.24
CA THR A 347 1.01 -11.23 5.71
C THR A 347 1.76 -12.51 6.01
N PHE A 348 2.66 -12.48 6.99
CA PHE A 348 3.46 -13.62 7.43
C PHE A 348 3.48 -13.69 8.96
N ASP A 349 3.52 -14.89 9.52
CA ASP A 349 3.66 -15.07 10.95
C ASP A 349 5.11 -14.91 11.40
N LYS A 350 6.07 -15.35 10.55
CA LYS A 350 7.50 -15.31 10.85
C LYS A 350 8.29 -14.75 9.69
N VAL A 351 9.11 -13.74 9.95
CA VAL A 351 9.97 -13.12 8.94
C VAL A 351 11.40 -12.93 9.43
N ILE A 352 12.35 -13.04 8.52
CA ILE A 352 13.74 -12.65 8.73
C ILE A 352 14.00 -11.42 7.86
N ILE A 353 14.29 -10.29 8.47
CA ILE A 353 14.52 -9.05 7.76
C ILE A 353 16.01 -8.80 7.61
N ASP A 354 16.48 -8.76 6.36
CA ASP A 354 17.84 -8.37 6.01
C ASP A 354 17.82 -7.12 5.13
N ILE A 355 18.16 -5.98 5.71
CA ILE A 355 18.24 -4.70 5.00
C ILE A 355 19.54 -4.54 4.20
N GLY A 356 20.43 -5.57 4.17
CA GLY A 356 21.65 -5.54 3.40
C GLY A 356 22.59 -4.41 3.83
N ARG A 357 22.91 -3.49 2.90
CA ARG A 357 23.73 -2.31 3.17
C ARG A 357 22.93 -1.13 3.73
N GLY A 358 21.64 -1.27 3.91
CA GLY A 358 20.70 -0.26 4.37
C GLY A 358 19.46 -0.19 3.48
N THR A 359 18.57 0.73 3.84
CA THR A 359 17.36 1.01 3.05
C THR A 359 17.68 2.03 1.95
N PHE A 360 17.01 1.94 0.82
CA PHE A 360 17.21 2.85 -0.32
C PHE A 360 15.89 3.56 -0.74
N SER A 361 14.79 3.28 -0.05
CA SER A 361 13.48 3.86 -0.34
C SER A 361 12.76 4.24 0.94
N TYR A 362 11.98 5.33 0.87
CA TYR A 362 11.08 5.71 1.95
C TYR A 362 10.10 4.57 2.25
N GLY A 363 9.70 4.43 3.52
CA GLY A 363 8.74 3.44 3.98
C GLY A 363 9.20 1.98 3.96
N GLN A 364 10.40 1.66 3.47
CA GLN A 364 10.86 0.28 3.25
C GLN A 364 10.93 -0.53 4.56
N VAL A 365 11.43 0.06 5.66
CA VAL A 365 11.44 -0.58 6.98
C VAL A 365 10.02 -0.80 7.49
N TYR A 366 9.16 0.22 7.37
CA TYR A 366 7.76 0.11 7.75
C TYR A 366 7.04 -1.00 6.97
N VAL A 367 7.23 -1.08 5.65
CA VAL A 367 6.66 -2.15 4.83
C VAL A 367 7.15 -3.51 5.30
N ALA A 368 8.45 -3.72 5.52
CA ALA A 368 9.02 -4.99 5.94
C ALA A 368 8.45 -5.45 7.30
N LEU A 369 8.50 -4.58 8.32
CA LEU A 369 8.02 -4.89 9.66
C LEU A 369 6.51 -5.12 9.69
N SER A 370 5.74 -4.31 8.93
CA SER A 370 4.28 -4.45 8.86
C SER A 370 3.80 -5.71 8.13
N ARG A 371 4.71 -6.52 7.58
CA ARG A 371 4.35 -7.84 7.01
C ARG A 371 4.07 -8.86 8.09
N CYS A 372 4.72 -8.74 9.24
CA CYS A 372 4.56 -9.69 10.32
C CYS A 372 3.32 -9.41 11.17
N THR A 373 2.73 -10.46 11.70
CA THR A 373 1.55 -10.38 12.59
C THR A 373 1.94 -9.97 14.00
N THR A 374 3.13 -10.38 14.48
CA THR A 374 3.63 -10.12 15.85
C THR A 374 5.07 -9.64 15.84
N LEU A 375 5.52 -9.01 16.93
CA LEU A 375 6.93 -8.62 17.10
C LEU A 375 7.83 -9.85 17.28
N GLU A 376 7.35 -10.88 17.96
CA GLU A 376 8.08 -12.14 18.21
C GLU A 376 8.39 -12.91 16.93
N GLY A 377 7.53 -12.80 15.93
CA GLY A 377 7.73 -13.40 14.62
C GLY A 377 8.85 -12.75 13.79
N ILE A 378 9.40 -11.63 14.26
CA ILE A 378 10.46 -10.91 13.54
C ILE A 378 11.84 -11.34 14.00
N VAL A 379 12.72 -11.62 13.05
CA VAL A 379 14.17 -11.75 13.23
C VAL A 379 14.88 -10.71 12.38
N LEU A 380 15.78 -9.96 12.97
CA LEU A 380 16.63 -8.98 12.29
C LEU A 380 18.03 -9.56 12.07
N LYS A 381 18.51 -9.57 10.83
CA LYS A 381 19.92 -9.94 10.51
C LYS A 381 20.88 -8.80 10.77
N LYS A 382 20.38 -7.57 10.86
CA LYS A 382 21.13 -6.35 11.24
C LYS A 382 20.27 -5.47 12.14
N PRO A 383 20.89 -4.73 13.06
CA PRO A 383 20.16 -3.76 13.87
C PRO A 383 19.51 -2.69 12.98
N ILE A 384 18.29 -2.35 13.30
CA ILE A 384 17.63 -1.18 12.68
C ILE A 384 18.08 0.07 13.44
N LEU A 385 18.66 1.01 12.72
CA LEU A 385 19.08 2.30 13.24
C LEU A 385 18.11 3.38 12.79
N LYS A 386 18.07 4.50 13.50
CA LYS A 386 17.22 5.64 13.14
C LYS A 386 17.44 6.11 11.69
N GLN A 387 18.66 6.08 11.21
CA GLN A 387 19.03 6.42 9.84
C GLN A 387 18.48 5.47 8.76
N HIS A 388 18.00 4.28 9.14
CA HIS A 388 17.37 3.35 8.21
C HIS A 388 15.86 3.61 8.06
N ILE A 389 15.28 4.39 8.98
CA ILE A 389 13.86 4.69 8.99
C ILE A 389 13.64 6.01 8.26
N TRP A 390 13.28 5.88 7.00
CA TRP A 390 13.06 7.01 6.11
C TRP A 390 11.56 7.21 5.90
N THR A 391 11.09 8.39 6.24
CA THR A 391 9.74 8.84 5.93
C THR A 391 9.87 10.11 5.11
N ASP A 392 9.15 10.19 4.02
CA ASP A 392 9.13 11.41 3.22
C ASP A 392 8.35 12.49 3.96
N TYR A 393 9.04 13.56 4.36
CA TYR A 393 8.42 14.68 5.07
C TYR A 393 7.33 15.35 4.22
N LYS A 394 7.41 15.28 2.89
CA LYS A 394 6.40 15.84 1.98
C LYS A 394 5.06 15.10 2.10
N VAL A 395 5.11 13.78 2.33
CA VAL A 395 3.91 12.97 2.65
C VAL A 395 3.31 13.39 3.98
N VAL A 396 4.17 13.53 5.00
CA VAL A 396 3.73 13.98 6.34
C VAL A 396 3.08 15.35 6.26
N ASP A 397 3.72 16.29 5.56
CA ASP A 397 3.24 17.66 5.39
C ASP A 397 1.89 17.70 4.63
N PHE A 398 1.78 16.93 3.55
CA PHE A 398 0.52 16.81 2.80
C PHE A 398 -0.62 16.30 3.69
N LEU A 399 -0.41 15.19 4.40
CA LEU A 399 -1.44 14.58 5.24
C LEU A 399 -1.84 15.46 6.42
N THR A 400 -0.86 16.09 7.08
CA THR A 400 -1.14 16.97 8.22
C THR A 400 -1.84 18.26 7.79
N LYS A 401 -1.39 18.90 6.71
CA LYS A 401 -2.05 20.09 6.15
C LYS A 401 -3.49 19.78 5.73
N TYR A 402 -3.72 18.63 5.10
CA TYR A 402 -5.06 18.22 4.72
C TYR A 402 -5.97 18.10 5.94
N GLN A 403 -5.51 17.39 7.00
CA GLN A 403 -6.28 17.19 8.22
C GLN A 403 -6.55 18.51 8.96
N TYR A 404 -5.57 19.43 9.03
CA TYR A 404 -5.77 20.76 9.60
C TYR A 404 -6.82 21.56 8.84
N ARG A 405 -6.73 21.59 7.50
CA ARG A 405 -7.70 22.29 6.65
C ARG A 405 -9.11 21.71 6.82
N LYS A 406 -9.26 20.40 6.85
CA LYS A 406 -10.56 19.73 7.06
C LYS A 406 -11.14 20.02 8.43
N ALA A 407 -10.30 20.03 9.47
CA ALA A 407 -10.72 20.39 10.82
C ALA A 407 -11.11 21.85 10.94
N GLU A 408 -10.44 22.75 10.21
CA GLU A 408 -10.76 24.17 10.16
C GLU A 408 -12.09 24.43 9.42
N GLN A 409 -12.35 23.69 8.33
CA GLN A 409 -13.64 23.77 7.62
C GLN A 409 -14.81 23.24 8.44
N ALA A 410 -14.58 22.14 9.19
CA ALA A 410 -15.62 21.53 10.02
C ALA A 410 -15.89 22.34 11.30
N TYR A 411 -14.85 22.92 11.88
CA TYR A 411 -14.92 23.68 13.13
C TYR A 411 -13.82 24.76 13.15
N PRO A 412 -14.15 26.00 12.77
CA PRO A 412 -13.19 27.10 12.65
C PRO A 412 -12.44 27.42 13.95
N ALA A 413 -11.25 28.01 13.82
CA ALA A 413 -10.40 28.36 14.96
C ALA A 413 -11.10 29.31 15.94
N ASP A 414 -11.90 30.26 15.45
CA ASP A 414 -12.65 31.21 16.27
C ASP A 414 -13.69 30.48 17.15
N ASP A 415 -14.41 29.51 16.60
CA ASP A 415 -15.38 28.71 17.34
C ASP A 415 -14.70 27.84 18.40
N LYS A 416 -13.53 27.26 18.07
CA LYS A 416 -12.68 26.52 19.05
C LYS A 416 -12.26 27.43 20.21
N VAL A 417 -11.89 28.68 19.91
CA VAL A 417 -11.50 29.68 20.92
C VAL A 417 -12.66 30.00 21.85
N GLU A 418 -13.88 30.13 21.33
CA GLU A 418 -15.07 30.38 22.14
C GLU A 418 -15.33 29.23 23.12
N VAL A 419 -15.25 27.96 22.66
CA VAL A 419 -15.38 26.80 23.54
C VAL A 419 -14.29 26.80 24.60
N ILE A 420 -13.03 27.08 24.23
CA ILE A 420 -11.92 27.13 25.18
C ILE A 420 -12.14 28.25 26.22
N LYS A 421 -12.59 29.44 25.84
CA LYS A 421 -12.88 30.54 26.75
C LYS A 421 -13.99 30.18 27.74
N LYS A 422 -15.09 29.59 27.27
CA LYS A 422 -16.17 29.09 28.13
C LYS A 422 -15.68 28.05 29.14
N ALA A 423 -14.83 27.13 28.69
CA ALA A 423 -14.25 26.10 29.54
C ALA A 423 -13.31 26.71 30.61
N ILE A 424 -12.57 27.79 30.28
CA ILE A 424 -11.76 28.55 31.26
C ILE A 424 -12.66 29.21 32.29
N GLU A 425 -13.72 29.91 31.86
CA GLU A 425 -14.68 30.59 32.74
C GLU A 425 -15.40 29.62 33.70
N ASN A 426 -15.70 28.41 33.22
CA ASN A 426 -16.41 27.37 33.98
C ASN A 426 -15.48 26.39 34.72
N GLU A 427 -14.16 26.59 34.66
CA GLU A 427 -13.14 25.66 35.20
C GLU A 427 -13.33 24.21 34.66
N ALA A 428 -13.91 24.06 33.48
CA ALA A 428 -14.26 22.80 32.86
C ALA A 428 -13.07 22.16 32.15
N ALA A 429 -13.08 20.83 32.06
CA ALA A 429 -12.09 20.09 31.25
C ALA A 429 -12.58 19.92 29.83
N LEU A 430 -11.65 19.90 28.88
CA LEU A 430 -11.90 19.66 27.46
C LEU A 430 -11.22 18.36 27.00
N ARG A 431 -11.94 17.59 26.22
CA ARG A 431 -11.37 16.48 25.44
C ARG A 431 -10.97 17.00 24.07
N ILE A 432 -9.71 16.85 23.70
CA ILE A 432 -9.21 17.26 22.39
C ILE A 432 -8.58 16.10 21.64
N VAL A 433 -8.75 16.09 20.31
CA VAL A 433 -7.92 15.32 19.39
C VAL A 433 -6.88 16.26 18.80
N TYR A 434 -5.62 16.04 19.16
CA TYR A 434 -4.50 16.89 18.77
C TYR A 434 -3.60 16.20 17.76
N LEU A 435 -3.31 16.84 16.63
CA LEU A 435 -2.44 16.34 15.59
C LEU A 435 -1.08 17.05 15.64
N LYS A 436 -0.02 16.28 15.84
CA LYS A 436 1.35 16.81 15.77
C LYS A 436 1.79 16.98 14.31
N PRO A 437 2.83 17.82 14.04
CA PRO A 437 3.42 17.94 12.70
C PRO A 437 4.00 16.64 12.14
N SER A 438 4.20 15.63 12.99
CA SER A 438 4.66 14.29 12.62
C SER A 438 3.54 13.33 12.20
N ASP A 439 2.33 13.83 11.91
CA ASP A 439 1.13 13.04 11.63
C ASP A 439 0.77 12.06 12.76
N GLU A 440 1.05 12.47 14.00
CA GLU A 440 0.72 11.70 15.20
C GLU A 440 -0.50 12.29 15.87
N LYS A 441 -1.63 11.58 15.82
CA LYS A 441 -2.86 11.95 16.54
C LYS A 441 -2.77 11.53 18.01
N SER A 442 -3.22 12.39 18.92
CA SER A 442 -3.32 12.06 20.34
C SER A 442 -4.60 12.60 20.94
N ARG A 443 -5.33 11.74 21.64
CA ARG A 443 -6.48 12.14 22.47
C ARG A 443 -5.99 12.59 23.82
N ARG A 444 -6.43 13.78 24.25
CA ARG A 444 -6.05 14.42 25.49
C ARG A 444 -7.27 14.95 26.21
N VAL A 445 -7.23 14.89 27.54
CA VAL A 445 -8.09 15.67 28.40
C VAL A 445 -7.22 16.79 28.98
N ILE A 446 -7.63 18.02 28.77
CA ILE A 446 -6.91 19.22 29.19
C ILE A 446 -7.83 20.11 30.06
N ARG A 447 -7.28 20.78 31.01
CA ARG A 447 -7.95 21.88 31.73
C ARG A 447 -7.31 23.18 31.22
N PRO A 448 -8.01 23.96 30.39
CA PRO A 448 -7.43 25.18 29.83
C PRO A 448 -7.31 26.26 30.88
N GLU A 449 -6.26 27.07 30.77
CA GLU A 449 -5.97 28.20 31.68
C GLU A 449 -5.98 29.53 30.95
N THR A 450 -5.35 29.59 29.77
CA THR A 450 -5.33 30.80 28.93
C THR A 450 -5.35 30.43 27.45
N VAL A 451 -6.02 31.27 26.64
CA VAL A 451 -6.02 31.15 25.18
C VAL A 451 -5.73 32.52 24.55
N GLY A 452 -4.87 32.54 23.55
CA GLY A 452 -4.50 33.78 22.88
C GLY A 452 -3.28 33.63 21.97
N GLU A 453 -2.80 34.79 21.45
CA GLU A 453 -1.57 34.82 20.66
C GLU A 453 -0.36 34.45 21.50
N MET A 454 0.42 33.51 21.01
CA MET A 454 1.64 33.04 21.65
C MET A 454 2.78 33.06 20.64
N GLU A 455 4.02 33.03 21.12
CA GLU A 455 5.21 33.03 20.27
C GLU A 455 6.11 31.84 20.57
N TYR A 456 6.62 31.19 19.51
CA TYR A 456 7.65 30.17 19.63
C TYR A 456 8.67 30.31 18.47
N ARG A 457 9.91 30.47 18.80
CA ARG A 457 11.04 30.66 17.87
C ARG A 457 10.77 31.79 16.83
N GLY A 458 10.24 32.92 17.28
CA GLY A 458 9.93 34.08 16.45
C GLY A 458 8.68 33.94 15.56
N LYS A 459 7.91 32.86 15.73
CA LYS A 459 6.65 32.67 14.99
C LYS A 459 5.47 32.81 15.93
N LYS A 460 4.56 33.73 15.61
CA LYS A 460 3.30 33.89 16.34
C LYS A 460 2.28 32.86 15.91
N TYR A 461 1.48 32.40 16.86
CA TYR A 461 0.41 31.43 16.63
C TYR A 461 -0.68 31.57 17.72
N LEU A 462 -1.90 31.15 17.41
CA LEU A 462 -2.98 31.03 18.36
C LEU A 462 -2.82 29.76 19.17
N GLY A 463 -2.68 29.89 20.50
CA GLY A 463 -2.41 28.78 21.40
C GLY A 463 -3.28 28.75 22.63
N VAL A 464 -3.42 27.60 23.25
CA VAL A 464 -4.03 27.38 24.56
C VAL A 464 -2.99 26.79 25.51
N ARG A 465 -2.75 27.44 26.65
CA ARG A 465 -2.03 26.87 27.79
C ARG A 465 -3.02 26.10 28.63
N ALA A 466 -2.69 24.87 28.97
CA ALA A 466 -3.58 23.99 29.71
C ALA A 466 -2.80 22.94 30.50
N PHE A 467 -3.36 22.52 31.63
CA PHE A 467 -2.88 21.33 32.34
C PHE A 467 -3.34 20.06 31.62
N CYS A 468 -2.39 19.23 31.16
CA CYS A 468 -2.66 17.99 30.46
C CYS A 468 -2.79 16.81 31.41
N MET A 469 -3.98 16.30 31.66
CA MET A 469 -4.23 15.20 32.59
C MET A 469 -3.46 13.91 32.23
N LYS A 470 -3.27 13.61 30.96
CA LYS A 470 -2.52 12.42 30.49
C LYS A 470 -1.03 12.48 30.85
N ARG A 471 -0.44 13.68 30.86
CA ARG A 471 1.00 13.87 31.13
C ARG A 471 1.27 14.40 32.55
N ASN A 472 0.23 14.84 33.24
CA ASN A 472 0.28 15.45 34.56
C ASN A 472 1.24 16.66 34.62
N GLU A 473 1.18 17.53 33.58
CA GLU A 473 2.02 18.71 33.41
C GLU A 473 1.32 19.80 32.59
N GLU A 474 1.73 21.06 32.76
CA GLU A 474 1.29 22.18 31.95
C GLU A 474 1.87 22.04 30.54
N ARG A 475 1.05 22.28 29.52
CA ARG A 475 1.41 22.25 28.12
C ARG A 475 0.71 23.34 27.33
N THR A 476 1.35 23.73 26.25
CA THR A 476 0.76 24.63 25.25
C THR A 476 0.36 23.81 24.02
N PHE A 477 -0.87 24.03 23.55
CA PHE A 477 -1.42 23.44 22.34
C PHE A 477 -1.74 24.53 21.35
N ARG A 478 -1.39 24.35 20.09
CA ARG A 478 -1.80 25.25 19.02
C ARG A 478 -3.24 24.96 18.64
N VAL A 479 -4.09 25.97 18.53
CA VAL A 479 -5.52 25.83 18.22
C VAL A 479 -5.74 25.27 16.83
N ASP A 480 -4.92 25.70 15.83
CA ASP A 480 -4.96 25.21 14.45
C ASP A 480 -4.61 23.71 14.31
N ARG A 481 -4.07 23.05 15.37
CA ARG A 481 -3.74 21.63 15.41
C ARG A 481 -4.72 20.79 16.21
N ILE A 482 -5.74 21.41 16.77
CA ILE A 482 -6.85 20.71 17.42
C ILE A 482 -7.84 20.31 16.33
N LEU A 483 -7.96 18.99 16.09
CA LEU A 483 -8.89 18.45 15.09
C LEU A 483 -10.32 18.39 15.60
N GLU A 484 -10.48 18.01 16.87
CA GLU A 484 -11.78 17.87 17.54
C GLU A 484 -11.65 18.44 18.96
N ILE A 485 -12.73 19.04 19.48
CA ILE A 485 -12.82 19.60 20.81
C ILE A 485 -14.21 19.39 21.38
N GLU A 486 -14.30 18.87 22.59
CA GLU A 486 -15.54 18.58 23.32
C GLU A 486 -15.38 18.93 24.80
N GLU A 487 -16.45 19.38 25.44
CA GLU A 487 -16.51 19.52 26.91
C GLU A 487 -16.66 18.11 27.52
N VAL A 488 -16.02 17.90 28.70
CA VAL A 488 -16.02 16.59 29.40
C VAL A 488 -17.02 16.62 30.55
#